data_dc2f585fb0fac451d55a4472b3953f8f
#
_entry.id   dc2f585fb0fac451d55a4472b3953f8f
#
_cell.length_a   1.000
_cell.length_b   1.000
_cell.length_c   1.000
_cell.angle_alpha   90.00
_cell.angle_beta   90.00
_cell.angle_gamma   90.00
#
_symmetry.space_group_name_H-M   'P 1'
#
loop_
_entity.id
_entity.type
_entity.pdbx_description
1 polymer ?
#
loop_
_entity_poly.entity_id
_entity_poly.type
_entity_poly.pdbx_seq_one_letter_code
_entity_poly.pdbx_strand_id
1 'polypeptide(L)'
;DLSGDLEKLARLKESLNRIVEGHDVENSSLGSFIFDASKAAGIKDYEDNIKLELQEVAKHLLNKRIANNEPQKVAIAKAILAPELSIIQGPPGSGKSTAIAELIWQHVRKNQNTRILLTSETNLAVDNAIDRVANPYHNLVKPIRIGDESRLETEGLQFSYSAMYRWAKGGDITTKEKSFDINEDDNDDNDATIVEDTVYKAPEKLILMNWMEN
;
A
#
# COMPACT_ATOMS: atom_id res chain seq x y z
N ASP A 1 -14.39 1.75 -22.74
CA ASP A 1 -14.03 3.07 -23.28
C ASP A 1 -12.67 2.98 -23.98
N LEU A 2 -12.68 2.91 -25.32
CA LEU A 2 -11.49 2.66 -26.12
C LEU A 2 -10.40 3.74 -25.93
N SER A 3 -10.79 4.97 -25.59
CA SER A 3 -9.83 6.07 -25.39
C SER A 3 -9.01 5.89 -24.11
N GLY A 4 -9.63 5.44 -23.02
CA GLY A 4 -8.93 5.15 -21.77
C GLY A 4 -7.96 3.98 -21.88
N ASP A 5 -8.34 2.95 -22.65
CA ASP A 5 -7.44 1.80 -22.90
C ASP A 5 -6.24 2.19 -23.75
N LEU A 6 -6.42 3.03 -24.77
CA LEU A 6 -5.33 3.54 -25.59
C LEU A 6 -4.37 4.42 -24.80
N GLU A 7 -4.89 5.28 -23.92
CA GLU A 7 -4.06 6.10 -23.04
C GLU A 7 -3.26 5.23 -22.04
N LYS A 8 -3.88 4.20 -21.48
CA LYS A 8 -3.21 3.22 -20.61
C LYS A 8 -2.07 2.52 -21.35
N LEU A 9 -2.31 2.06 -22.57
CA LEU A 9 -1.29 1.42 -23.40
C LEU A 9 -0.13 2.37 -23.75
N ALA A 10 -0.43 3.63 -24.05
CA ALA A 10 0.61 4.63 -24.33
C ALA A 10 1.51 4.84 -23.10
N ARG A 11 0.93 4.99 -21.90
CA ARG A 11 1.69 5.12 -20.65
C ARG A 11 2.53 3.89 -20.34
N LEU A 12 1.98 2.69 -20.56
CA LEU A 12 2.74 1.44 -20.38
C LEU A 12 3.93 1.35 -21.33
N LYS A 13 3.74 1.72 -22.60
CA LYS A 13 4.81 1.73 -23.60
C LYS A 13 5.90 2.73 -23.22
N GLU A 14 5.53 3.92 -22.80
CA GLU A 14 6.48 4.95 -22.34
C GLU A 14 7.27 4.46 -21.14
N SER A 15 6.58 3.91 -20.13
CA SER A 15 7.24 3.37 -18.92
C SER A 15 8.22 2.24 -19.25
N LEU A 16 7.84 1.36 -20.20
CA LEU A 16 8.71 0.28 -20.63
C LEU A 16 9.97 0.82 -21.35
N ASN A 17 9.81 1.80 -22.23
CA ASN A 17 10.94 2.46 -22.91
C ASN A 17 11.90 3.09 -21.88
N ARG A 18 11.38 3.80 -20.89
CA ARG A 18 12.20 4.41 -19.82
C ARG A 18 13.01 3.36 -19.04
N ILE A 19 12.41 2.20 -18.73
CA ILE A 19 13.13 1.08 -18.08
C ILE A 19 14.23 0.53 -19.00
N VAL A 20 13.93 0.33 -20.28
CA VAL A 20 14.90 -0.22 -21.26
C VAL A 20 16.07 0.74 -21.47
N GLU A 21 15.80 2.03 -21.57
CA GLU A 21 16.80 3.07 -21.80
C GLU A 21 17.56 3.45 -20.51
N GLY A 22 17.06 3.02 -19.34
CA GLY A 22 17.64 3.36 -18.04
C GLY A 22 17.50 4.82 -17.64
N HIS A 23 16.60 5.56 -18.31
CA HIS A 23 16.34 6.97 -18.01
C HIS A 23 15.33 7.13 -16.89
N ASP A 24 15.61 8.04 -15.97
CA ASP A 24 14.70 8.41 -14.85
C ASP A 24 14.24 7.22 -13.98
N VAL A 25 15.04 6.20 -13.86
CA VAL A 25 14.81 5.07 -12.95
C VAL A 25 15.86 5.05 -11.85
N GLU A 26 15.42 4.85 -10.62
CA GLU A 26 16.30 4.79 -9.43
C GLU A 26 17.37 3.71 -9.59
N ASN A 27 16.97 2.54 -10.08
CA ASN A 27 17.89 1.45 -10.41
C ASN A 27 18.06 1.32 -11.91
N SER A 28 19.15 1.86 -12.46
CA SER A 28 19.48 1.80 -13.89
C SER A 28 19.67 0.38 -14.42
N SER A 29 19.93 -0.59 -13.54
CA SER A 29 20.07 -2.02 -13.90
C SER A 29 18.74 -2.77 -13.95
N LEU A 30 17.63 -2.14 -13.57
CA LEU A 30 16.30 -2.79 -13.48
C LEU A 30 15.90 -3.44 -14.81
N GLY A 31 16.13 -2.78 -15.92
CA GLY A 31 15.84 -3.32 -17.26
C GLY A 31 16.58 -4.64 -17.52
N SER A 32 17.84 -4.74 -17.11
CA SER A 32 18.62 -5.98 -17.30
C SER A 32 18.08 -7.14 -16.49
N PHE A 33 17.58 -6.92 -15.27
CA PHE A 33 17.01 -7.97 -14.41
C PHE A 33 15.67 -8.48 -14.94
N ILE A 34 14.83 -7.56 -15.45
CA ILE A 34 13.49 -7.91 -15.95
C ILE A 34 13.58 -8.75 -17.22
N PHE A 35 14.50 -8.41 -18.12
CA PHE A 35 14.63 -9.09 -19.42
C PHE A 35 15.58 -10.28 -19.38
N ASP A 36 16.48 -10.36 -18.40
CA ASP A 36 17.43 -11.45 -18.24
C ASP A 36 17.61 -11.78 -16.76
N ALA A 37 16.83 -12.72 -16.26
CA ALA A 37 16.85 -13.13 -14.86
C ALA A 37 18.23 -13.64 -14.39
N SER A 38 19.12 -14.07 -15.31
CA SER A 38 20.47 -14.51 -14.96
C SER A 38 21.37 -13.39 -14.46
N LYS A 39 21.01 -12.14 -14.76
CA LYS A 39 21.73 -10.93 -14.31
C LYS A 39 21.27 -10.42 -12.94
N ALA A 40 20.15 -10.92 -12.44
CA ALA A 40 19.69 -10.56 -11.10
C ALA A 40 20.60 -11.20 -10.04
N ALA A 41 20.93 -10.41 -9.00
CA ALA A 41 21.70 -10.93 -7.89
C ALA A 41 20.85 -11.93 -7.08
N GLY A 42 21.39 -13.11 -6.84
CA GLY A 42 20.77 -14.11 -5.95
C GLY A 42 20.94 -13.71 -4.48
N ILE A 43 20.17 -14.35 -3.61
CA ILE A 43 20.35 -14.24 -2.16
C ILE A 43 21.67 -14.92 -1.80
N LYS A 44 22.60 -14.19 -1.15
CA LYS A 44 23.87 -14.74 -0.66
C LYS A 44 23.61 -15.75 0.45
N ASP A 45 24.43 -16.80 0.51
CA ASP A 45 24.35 -17.85 1.52
C ASP A 45 22.91 -18.28 1.76
N TYR A 46 22.25 -18.66 0.66
CA TYR A 46 20.80 -18.81 0.57
C TYR A 46 20.19 -19.63 1.71
N GLU A 47 20.76 -20.80 2.00
CA GLU A 47 20.18 -21.72 2.99
C GLU A 47 20.23 -21.15 4.41
N ASP A 48 21.37 -20.59 4.81
CA ASP A 48 21.57 -20.05 6.15
C ASP A 48 20.76 -18.77 6.34
N ASN A 49 20.82 -17.84 5.38
CA ASN A 49 20.10 -16.58 5.49
C ASN A 49 18.57 -16.75 5.45
N ILE A 50 18.06 -17.66 4.60
CA ILE A 50 16.63 -17.97 4.60
C ILE A 50 16.20 -18.55 5.95
N LYS A 51 16.97 -19.48 6.52
CA LYS A 51 16.66 -20.07 7.83
C LYS A 51 16.61 -19.02 8.94
N LEU A 52 17.58 -18.12 8.99
CA LEU A 52 17.63 -17.03 9.96
C LEU A 52 16.45 -16.07 9.74
N GLU A 53 16.20 -15.66 8.51
CA GLU A 53 15.10 -14.74 8.22
C GLU A 53 13.72 -15.34 8.52
N LEU A 54 13.53 -16.63 8.26
CA LEU A 54 12.30 -17.36 8.64
C LEU A 54 12.05 -17.32 10.15
N GLN A 55 13.10 -17.47 10.95
CA GLN A 55 12.98 -17.38 12.41
C GLN A 55 12.61 -15.96 12.84
N GLU A 56 13.22 -14.94 12.24
CA GLU A 56 12.91 -13.54 12.53
C GLU A 56 11.48 -13.17 12.10
N VAL A 57 11.05 -13.58 10.91
CA VAL A 57 9.67 -13.37 10.46
C VAL A 57 8.69 -14.07 11.40
N ALA A 58 8.92 -15.34 11.74
CA ALA A 58 8.04 -16.10 12.60
C ALA A 58 7.89 -15.49 14.00
N LYS A 59 8.96 -14.91 14.53
CA LYS A 59 8.98 -14.27 15.85
C LYS A 59 8.19 -12.96 15.92
N HIS A 60 8.10 -12.25 14.80
CA HIS A 60 7.56 -10.88 14.76
C HIS A 60 6.39 -10.72 13.77
N LEU A 61 5.56 -11.74 13.61
CA LEU A 61 4.42 -11.70 12.71
C LEU A 61 3.38 -10.64 13.11
N LEU A 62 3.02 -9.78 12.16
CA LEU A 62 1.85 -8.90 12.26
C LEU A 62 0.56 -9.72 12.26
N ASN A 63 0.45 -10.67 11.33
CA ASN A 63 -0.73 -11.49 11.17
C ASN A 63 -0.48 -12.92 11.62
N LYS A 64 -1.06 -13.30 12.76
CA LYS A 64 -0.92 -14.64 13.35
C LYS A 64 -1.40 -15.78 12.43
N ARG A 65 -2.26 -15.50 11.43
CA ARG A 65 -2.70 -16.53 10.46
C ARG A 65 -1.55 -17.04 9.60
N ILE A 66 -0.49 -16.23 9.41
CA ILE A 66 0.72 -16.64 8.67
C ILE A 66 1.55 -17.65 9.46
N ALA A 67 1.43 -17.70 10.78
CA ALA A 67 2.23 -18.58 11.64
C ALA A 67 2.19 -20.04 11.21
N ASN A 68 1.03 -20.52 10.75
CA ASN A 68 0.82 -21.90 10.31
C ASN A 68 0.93 -22.08 8.78
N ASN A 69 1.34 -21.04 8.05
CA ASN A 69 1.46 -21.07 6.59
C ASN A 69 2.94 -20.96 6.17
N GLU A 70 3.62 -22.09 6.15
CA GLU A 70 5.04 -22.17 5.79
C GLU A 70 5.36 -21.58 4.41
N PRO A 71 4.60 -21.88 3.34
CA PRO A 71 4.83 -21.27 2.02
C PRO A 71 4.79 -19.74 2.04
N GLN A 72 3.87 -19.12 2.79
CA GLN A 72 3.82 -17.67 2.90
C GLN A 72 5.02 -17.12 3.67
N LYS A 73 5.42 -17.72 4.78
CA LYS A 73 6.62 -17.32 5.53
C LYS A 73 7.87 -17.36 4.67
N VAL A 74 8.04 -18.44 3.90
CA VAL A 74 9.16 -18.60 2.97
C VAL A 74 9.13 -17.51 1.89
N ALA A 75 7.97 -17.22 1.31
CA ALA A 75 7.83 -16.18 0.29
C ALA A 75 8.20 -14.79 0.87
N ILE A 76 7.76 -14.49 2.08
CA ILE A 76 8.08 -13.25 2.80
C ILE A 76 9.59 -13.16 3.08
N ALA A 77 10.19 -14.21 3.63
CA ALA A 77 11.61 -14.23 3.94
C ALA A 77 12.47 -14.03 2.67
N LYS A 78 12.11 -14.72 1.57
CA LYS A 78 12.78 -14.54 0.26
C LYS A 78 12.64 -13.11 -0.27
N ALA A 79 11.46 -12.51 -0.14
CA ALA A 79 11.24 -11.14 -0.61
C ALA A 79 12.03 -10.11 0.21
N ILE A 80 12.17 -10.32 1.52
CA ILE A 80 12.98 -9.46 2.39
C ILE A 80 14.47 -9.55 2.06
N LEU A 81 14.94 -10.74 1.73
CA LEU A 81 16.37 -10.98 1.42
C LEU A 81 16.73 -10.70 -0.04
N ALA A 82 15.74 -10.55 -0.92
CA ALA A 82 15.99 -10.25 -2.32
C ALA A 82 16.67 -8.87 -2.43
N PRO A 83 17.86 -8.78 -3.05
CA PRO A 83 18.59 -7.51 -3.09
C PRO A 83 17.91 -6.46 -3.95
N GLU A 84 17.13 -6.86 -4.97
CA GLU A 84 16.64 -5.93 -5.98
C GLU A 84 15.19 -6.15 -6.38
N LEU A 85 14.81 -7.38 -6.71
CA LEU A 85 13.49 -7.71 -7.21
C LEU A 85 13.03 -9.05 -6.64
N SER A 86 11.78 -9.08 -6.18
CA SER A 86 11.10 -10.30 -5.78
C SER A 86 9.72 -10.38 -6.41
N ILE A 87 9.37 -11.53 -6.96
CA ILE A 87 8.06 -11.80 -7.55
C ILE A 87 7.35 -12.88 -6.73
N ILE A 88 6.20 -12.52 -6.17
CA ILE A 88 5.35 -13.46 -5.43
C ILE A 88 4.08 -13.71 -6.23
N GLN A 89 3.93 -14.93 -6.71
CA GLN A 89 2.74 -15.36 -7.43
C GLN A 89 1.88 -16.28 -6.56
N GLY A 90 0.58 -16.15 -6.66
CA GLY A 90 -0.36 -17.03 -5.96
C GLY A 90 -1.78 -16.92 -6.53
N PRO A 91 -2.60 -17.98 -6.44
CA PRO A 91 -3.98 -17.96 -6.90
C PRO A 91 -4.85 -17.00 -6.09
N PRO A 92 -6.08 -16.70 -6.54
CA PRO A 92 -7.06 -15.99 -5.74
C PRO A 92 -7.24 -16.67 -4.37
N GLY A 93 -7.37 -15.88 -3.32
CA GLY A 93 -7.55 -16.39 -1.95
C GLY A 93 -6.29 -16.92 -1.24
N SER A 94 -5.12 -16.97 -1.92
CA SER A 94 -3.86 -17.46 -1.32
C SER A 94 -3.27 -16.55 -0.24
N GLY A 95 -3.89 -15.39 0.04
CA GLY A 95 -3.41 -14.44 1.06
C GLY A 95 -2.32 -13.49 0.59
N LYS A 96 -2.23 -13.18 -0.71
CA LYS A 96 -1.25 -12.22 -1.25
C LYS A 96 -1.28 -10.86 -0.54
N SER A 97 -2.48 -10.29 -0.34
CA SER A 97 -2.62 -9.01 0.37
C SER A 97 -2.16 -9.09 1.82
N THR A 98 -2.33 -10.26 2.46
CA THR A 98 -1.80 -10.51 3.82
C THR A 98 -0.28 -10.56 3.80
N ALA A 99 0.33 -11.19 2.80
CA ALA A 99 1.77 -11.24 2.64
C ALA A 99 2.36 -9.85 2.33
N ILE A 100 1.68 -9.03 1.54
CA ILE A 100 2.09 -7.63 1.28
C ILE A 100 2.10 -6.82 2.59
N ALA A 101 1.04 -6.88 3.37
CA ALA A 101 0.96 -6.20 4.66
C ALA A 101 2.07 -6.67 5.61
N GLU A 102 2.35 -7.97 5.65
CA GLU A 102 3.44 -8.53 6.44
C GLU A 102 4.82 -8.05 5.96
N LEU A 103 5.06 -7.97 4.65
CA LEU A 103 6.30 -7.43 4.09
C LEU A 103 6.52 -5.97 4.51
N ILE A 104 5.49 -5.14 4.39
CA ILE A 104 5.55 -3.74 4.82
C ILE A 104 5.93 -3.67 6.30
N TRP A 105 5.23 -4.44 7.14
CA TRP A 105 5.49 -4.52 8.58
C TRP A 105 6.94 -4.92 8.88
N GLN A 106 7.43 -6.00 8.27
CA GLN A 106 8.76 -6.51 8.53
C GLN A 106 9.85 -5.51 8.12
N HIS A 107 9.68 -4.79 7.00
CA HIS A 107 10.61 -3.76 6.58
C HIS A 107 10.63 -2.56 7.53
N VAL A 108 9.47 -2.02 7.89
CA VAL A 108 9.37 -0.86 8.80
C VAL A 108 9.85 -1.22 10.20
N ARG A 109 9.54 -2.43 10.69
CA ARG A 109 10.03 -2.92 11.99
C ARG A 109 11.55 -2.98 12.06
N LYS A 110 12.20 -3.44 11.00
CA LYS A 110 13.67 -3.53 10.92
C LYS A 110 14.32 -2.15 10.82
N ASN A 111 13.69 -1.23 10.10
CA ASN A 111 14.18 0.13 9.94
C ASN A 111 13.00 1.10 9.82
N GLN A 112 12.76 1.88 10.86
CA GLN A 112 11.66 2.84 10.96
C GLN A 112 11.75 3.99 9.92
N ASN A 113 12.93 4.23 9.36
CA ASN A 113 13.12 5.21 8.30
C ASN A 113 12.83 4.66 6.89
N THR A 114 12.41 3.39 6.78
CA THR A 114 12.06 2.79 5.49
C THR A 114 10.86 3.49 4.89
N ARG A 115 10.99 3.87 3.62
CA ARG A 115 9.89 4.41 2.82
C ARG A 115 9.44 3.35 1.83
N ILE A 116 8.14 3.08 1.78
CA ILE A 116 7.56 2.03 0.94
C ILE A 116 6.49 2.66 0.08
N LEU A 117 6.58 2.46 -1.24
CA LEU A 117 5.53 2.81 -2.19
C LEU A 117 4.70 1.58 -2.50
N LEU A 118 3.40 1.62 -2.16
CA LEU A 118 2.43 0.59 -2.52
C LEU A 118 1.56 1.08 -3.67
N THR A 119 1.52 0.32 -4.75
CA THR A 119 0.70 0.63 -5.92
C THR A 119 -0.15 -0.56 -6.35
N SER A 120 -1.29 -0.31 -6.96
CA SER A 120 -2.14 -1.34 -7.57
C SER A 120 -2.97 -0.75 -8.71
N GLU A 121 -3.51 -1.59 -9.57
CA GLU A 121 -4.46 -1.18 -10.60
C GLU A 121 -5.81 -0.74 -10.00
N THR A 122 -6.18 -1.23 -8.83
CA THR A 122 -7.46 -0.92 -8.18
C THR A 122 -7.23 -0.23 -6.84
N ASN A 123 -8.06 0.77 -6.53
CA ASN A 123 -8.05 1.46 -5.25
C ASN A 123 -8.31 0.48 -4.10
N LEU A 124 -9.33 -0.37 -4.25
CA LEU A 124 -9.70 -1.38 -3.25
C LEU A 124 -8.52 -2.25 -2.81
N ALA A 125 -7.63 -2.64 -3.72
CA ALA A 125 -6.47 -3.48 -3.37
C ALA A 125 -5.45 -2.72 -2.51
N VAL A 126 -5.23 -1.43 -2.79
CA VAL A 126 -4.35 -0.57 -1.98
C VAL A 126 -4.98 -0.32 -0.61
N ASP A 127 -6.26 0.06 -0.58
CA ASP A 127 -6.97 0.41 0.64
C ASP A 127 -7.05 -0.79 1.59
N ASN A 128 -7.37 -1.98 1.09
CA ASN A 128 -7.32 -3.23 1.84
C ASN A 128 -5.91 -3.59 2.38
N ALA A 129 -4.86 -3.25 1.66
CA ALA A 129 -3.51 -3.53 2.12
C ALA A 129 -3.08 -2.54 3.21
N ILE A 130 -3.45 -1.26 3.08
CA ILE A 130 -3.21 -0.23 4.11
C ILE A 130 -3.96 -0.58 5.39
N ASP A 131 -5.24 -0.91 5.32
CA ASP A 131 -6.05 -1.30 6.47
C ASP A 131 -5.43 -2.47 7.25
N ARG A 132 -4.89 -3.46 6.53
CA ARG A 132 -4.24 -4.62 7.16
C ARG A 132 -2.95 -4.29 7.90
N VAL A 133 -2.21 -3.28 7.46
CA VAL A 133 -0.91 -2.90 8.04
C VAL A 133 -1.03 -1.76 9.05
N ALA A 134 -2.08 -0.97 8.97
CA ALA A 134 -2.37 0.14 9.89
C ALA A 134 -2.88 -0.38 11.23
N ASN A 135 -2.01 -0.99 12.00
CA ASN A 135 -2.37 -1.52 13.32
C ASN A 135 -2.15 -0.45 14.40
N PRO A 136 -3.22 -0.03 15.12
CA PRO A 136 -3.14 1.03 16.11
C PRO A 136 -2.20 0.70 17.28
N TYR A 137 -1.94 -0.58 17.55
CA TYR A 137 -1.09 -0.98 18.68
C TYR A 137 0.41 -0.89 18.40
N HIS A 138 0.83 -0.78 17.16
CA HIS A 138 2.24 -0.82 16.82
C HIS A 138 2.86 0.54 16.50
N ASN A 139 2.08 1.51 16.08
CA ASN A 139 2.50 2.90 15.76
C ASN A 139 3.73 3.05 14.84
N LEU A 140 4.23 1.95 14.29
CA LEU A 140 5.44 1.94 13.47
C LEU A 140 5.16 2.24 12.00
N VAL A 141 4.02 1.76 11.49
CA VAL A 141 3.64 1.99 10.11
C VAL A 141 2.76 3.23 10.04
N LYS A 142 3.19 4.20 9.25
CA LYS A 142 2.53 5.49 9.07
C LYS A 142 2.08 5.63 7.61
N PRO A 143 0.90 5.08 7.25
CA PRO A 143 0.44 5.09 5.88
C PRO A 143 -0.09 6.46 5.47
N ILE A 144 0.20 6.83 4.22
CA ILE A 144 -0.40 7.99 3.54
C ILE A 144 -1.05 7.48 2.26
N ARG A 145 -2.34 7.72 2.10
CA ARG A 145 -3.08 7.38 0.89
C ARG A 145 -3.14 8.57 -0.06
N ILE A 146 -2.52 8.42 -1.22
CA ILE A 146 -2.52 9.43 -2.29
C ILE A 146 -3.50 8.97 -3.37
N GLY A 147 -4.40 9.84 -3.80
CA GLY A 147 -5.38 9.56 -4.83
C GLY A 147 -6.54 10.55 -4.81
N ASP A 148 -7.44 10.42 -5.78
CA ASP A 148 -8.68 11.19 -5.83
C ASP A 148 -9.65 10.64 -4.76
N GLU A 149 -10.00 11.46 -3.78
CA GLU A 149 -10.83 11.07 -2.64
C GLU A 149 -12.22 10.55 -3.05
N SER A 150 -12.75 11.02 -4.18
CA SER A 150 -14.03 10.53 -4.71
C SER A 150 -13.99 9.07 -5.13
N ARG A 151 -12.80 8.52 -5.31
CA ARG A 151 -12.54 7.14 -5.77
C ARG A 151 -11.91 6.25 -4.71
N LEU A 152 -11.67 6.78 -3.51
CA LEU A 152 -11.14 5.98 -2.41
C LEU A 152 -12.27 5.24 -1.70
N GLU A 153 -11.98 4.02 -1.27
CA GLU A 153 -12.86 3.27 -0.38
C GLU A 153 -12.80 3.85 1.04
N THR A 154 -13.80 3.52 1.84
CA THR A 154 -13.92 4.05 3.21
C THR A 154 -12.67 3.78 4.04
N GLU A 155 -12.07 2.60 3.87
CA GLU A 155 -10.85 2.17 4.57
C GLU A 155 -9.63 3.02 4.19
N GLY A 156 -9.56 3.48 2.94
CA GLY A 156 -8.46 4.32 2.46
C GLY A 156 -8.61 5.80 2.80
N LEU A 157 -9.86 6.29 2.90
CA LEU A 157 -10.15 7.71 3.12
C LEU A 157 -9.53 8.27 4.40
N GLN A 158 -9.51 7.51 5.48
CA GLN A 158 -8.92 7.92 6.75
C GLN A 158 -7.42 8.19 6.66
N PHE A 159 -6.73 7.57 5.70
CA PHE A 159 -5.31 7.74 5.45
C PHE A 159 -5.02 8.74 4.34
N SER A 160 -6.04 9.40 3.78
CA SER A 160 -5.86 10.42 2.76
C SER A 160 -5.14 11.64 3.34
N TYR A 161 -4.34 12.31 2.50
CA TYR A 161 -3.66 13.54 2.91
C TYR A 161 -4.65 14.61 3.39
N SER A 162 -5.79 14.75 2.73
CA SER A 162 -6.81 15.73 3.10
C SER A 162 -7.49 15.40 4.42
N ALA A 163 -7.73 14.12 4.71
CA ALA A 163 -8.29 13.71 6.00
C ALA A 163 -7.30 14.04 7.15
N MET A 164 -6.03 13.74 6.96
CA MET A 164 -4.99 14.06 7.94
C MET A 164 -4.84 15.58 8.13
N TYR A 165 -4.88 16.36 7.05
CA TYR A 165 -4.79 17.80 7.11
C TYR A 165 -5.99 18.45 7.82
N ARG A 166 -7.23 17.97 7.52
CA ARG A 166 -8.44 18.44 8.23
C ARG A 166 -8.35 18.14 9.73
N TRP A 167 -7.96 16.93 10.06
CA TRP A 167 -7.80 16.55 11.46
C TRP A 167 -6.75 17.39 12.19
N ALA A 168 -5.60 17.69 11.57
CA ALA A 168 -4.57 18.55 12.13
C ALA A 168 -5.07 19.98 12.44
N LYS A 169 -6.03 20.45 11.67
CA LYS A 169 -6.69 21.76 11.90
C LYS A 169 -7.85 21.71 12.89
N GLY A 170 -8.05 20.60 13.59
CA GLY A 170 -9.16 20.41 14.54
C GLY A 170 -10.51 20.10 13.89
N GLY A 171 -10.52 19.76 12.60
CA GLY A 171 -11.70 19.26 11.88
C GLY A 171 -11.95 17.78 12.14
N ASP A 172 -13.17 17.32 11.85
CA ASP A 172 -13.49 15.89 11.87
C ASP A 172 -12.95 15.22 10.60
N ILE A 173 -12.29 14.06 10.77
CA ILE A 173 -11.78 13.26 9.65
C ILE A 173 -12.87 12.54 8.86
N THR A 174 -14.09 12.50 9.41
CA THR A 174 -15.23 11.77 8.85
C THR A 174 -16.00 12.54 7.79
N THR A 175 -15.83 13.86 7.70
CA THR A 175 -16.62 14.69 6.78
C THR A 175 -15.95 14.73 5.41
N LYS A 176 -16.60 14.14 4.39
CA LYS A 176 -16.33 14.53 3.00
C LYS A 176 -16.81 15.96 2.84
N GLU A 177 -15.90 16.90 2.60
CA GLU A 177 -16.32 18.21 2.12
C GLU A 177 -17.07 17.98 0.79
N LYS A 178 -18.37 18.30 0.77
CA LYS A 178 -19.08 18.46 -0.48
C LYS A 178 -18.32 19.53 -1.25
N SER A 179 -17.71 19.17 -2.37
CA SER A 179 -17.27 20.17 -3.35
C SER A 179 -18.50 20.98 -3.69
N PHE A 180 -18.52 22.22 -3.28
CA PHE A 180 -19.51 23.19 -3.73
C PHE A 180 -19.18 23.48 -5.19
N ASP A 181 -19.74 22.69 -6.10
CA ASP A 181 -19.98 23.14 -7.45
C ASP A 181 -21.05 24.23 -7.34
N ILE A 182 -20.61 25.47 -7.46
CA ILE A 182 -21.48 26.61 -7.65
C ILE A 182 -21.99 26.50 -9.08
N ASN A 183 -23.02 25.73 -9.28
CA ASN A 183 -23.95 25.88 -10.38
C ASN A 183 -25.30 26.25 -9.74
N GLU A 184 -25.56 27.55 -9.74
CA GLU A 184 -26.90 28.08 -9.61
C GLU A 184 -27.72 27.53 -10.79
N ASP A 185 -28.73 26.81 -10.46
CA ASP A 185 -30.07 26.66 -11.01
C ASP A 185 -30.50 25.19 -10.91
N ASP A 186 -31.37 24.90 -9.97
CA ASP A 186 -32.70 24.33 -10.20
C ASP A 186 -33.29 23.87 -8.87
N ASN A 187 -34.46 24.39 -8.62
CA ASN A 187 -35.43 23.90 -7.63
C ASN A 187 -35.79 22.46 -7.95
N ASP A 188 -35.52 21.54 -7.05
CA ASP A 188 -36.46 20.46 -6.78
C ASP A 188 -36.30 19.91 -5.36
N ASP A 189 -37.45 19.77 -4.72
CA ASP A 189 -37.59 19.29 -3.35
C ASP A 189 -37.35 17.78 -3.25
N ASN A 190 -36.83 17.37 -2.09
CA ASN A 190 -36.86 16.01 -1.55
C ASN A 190 -35.92 14.97 -2.17
N ASP A 191 -34.73 14.83 -1.62
CA ASP A 191 -34.32 13.60 -0.94
C ASP A 191 -33.03 13.84 -0.13
N ALA A 192 -33.17 14.11 1.16
CA ALA A 192 -32.05 14.12 2.07
C ALA A 192 -31.66 12.66 2.33
N THR A 193 -30.84 12.11 1.45
CA THR A 193 -30.11 10.86 1.76
C THR A 193 -29.18 11.17 2.91
N ILE A 194 -29.53 10.69 4.09
CA ILE A 194 -28.69 10.69 5.28
C ILE A 194 -27.44 9.90 4.90
N VAL A 195 -26.35 10.62 4.63
CA VAL A 195 -25.02 9.99 4.57
C VAL A 195 -24.71 9.60 6.00
N GLU A 196 -24.77 8.31 6.31
CA GLU A 196 -24.33 7.79 7.60
C GLU A 196 -22.90 8.29 7.87
N ASP A 197 -22.77 9.12 8.90
CA ASP A 197 -21.47 9.54 9.44
C ASP A 197 -20.70 8.30 9.87
N THR A 198 -19.75 7.88 9.05
CA THR A 198 -18.81 6.82 9.43
C THR A 198 -17.92 7.37 10.54
N VAL A 199 -18.32 7.16 11.79
CA VAL A 199 -17.52 7.51 12.95
C VAL A 199 -16.34 6.55 13.01
N TYR A 200 -15.13 7.03 12.74
CA TYR A 200 -13.91 6.24 12.87
C TYR A 200 -13.72 5.80 14.33
N LYS A 201 -13.39 4.54 14.51
CA LYS A 201 -13.12 3.95 15.81
C LYS A 201 -11.92 4.66 16.49
N ALA A 202 -11.93 4.76 17.80
CA ALA A 202 -10.86 5.38 18.57
C ALA A 202 -9.43 4.92 18.20
N PRO A 203 -9.18 3.64 17.84
CA PRO A 203 -7.89 3.18 17.34
C PRO A 203 -7.39 3.87 16.08
N GLU A 204 -8.28 4.18 15.14
CA GLU A 204 -7.93 4.83 13.86
C GLU A 204 -7.48 6.29 14.08
N LYS A 205 -8.15 7.01 14.98
CA LYS A 205 -7.70 8.33 15.43
C LYS A 205 -6.30 8.28 16.03
N LEU A 206 -6.00 7.26 16.81
CA LEU A 206 -4.70 7.11 17.46
C LEU A 206 -3.56 6.93 16.44
N ILE A 207 -3.77 6.21 15.35
CA ILE A 207 -2.79 6.06 14.25
C ILE A 207 -2.45 7.44 13.68
N LEU A 208 -3.47 8.23 13.34
CA LEU A 208 -3.29 9.56 12.78
C LEU A 208 -2.59 10.52 13.77
N MET A 209 -2.98 10.49 15.04
CA MET A 209 -2.32 11.27 16.09
C MET A 209 -0.83 10.96 16.18
N ASN A 210 -0.48 9.68 16.27
CA ASN A 210 0.92 9.27 16.35
C ASN A 210 1.74 9.58 15.08
N TRP A 211 1.07 9.64 13.94
CA TRP A 211 1.72 10.03 12.69
C TRP A 211 2.08 11.53 12.68
N MET A 212 1.28 12.34 13.32
CA MET A 212 1.45 13.81 13.30
C MET A 212 2.35 14.33 14.43
N GLU A 213 2.47 13.62 15.54
CA GLU A 213 3.29 14.03 16.70
C GLU A 213 4.80 13.71 16.52
N ASN A 214 5.16 12.97 15.48
CA ASN A 214 6.54 12.60 15.12
C ASN A 214 6.91 13.04 13.70
#